data_c9552d900178027161f1fe8cc3f5455d
#
_entry.id   c9552d900178027161f1fe8cc3f5455d
#
_cell.length_a   1.000
_cell.length_b   1.000
_cell.length_c   1.000
_cell.angle_alpha   90.00
_cell.angle_beta   90.00
_cell.angle_gamma   90.00
#
_symmetry.space_group_name_H-M   'P 1'
#
loop_
_entity.id
_entity.type
_entity.pdbx_description
1 polymer ?
#
loop_
_entity_poly.entity_id
_entity_poly.type
_entity_poly.pdbx_seq_one_letter_code
_entity_poly.pdbx_strand_id
1 'polypeptide(L)'
;MRGLEGIKAFEVKAGDLTLKIAVASGLGNADKLIEKIESGEEFFHFVEIMACPGGCIGGGGQPEACFEQKQLRNQGMFIADEDCTLRSSEQNTALDGVYNLLRGRAHELLHVHYPDHGHE
;
A
#
# COMPACT_ATOMS: atom_id res chain seq x y z
N MET A 1 -7.63 6.63 -3.26
CA MET A 1 -8.37 6.55 -1.99
C MET A 1 -7.39 6.50 -0.84
N ARG A 2 -7.21 7.59 -0.12
CA ARG A 2 -6.21 7.74 0.94
C ARG A 2 -6.91 8.32 2.17
N GLY A 3 -6.53 7.98 3.38
CA GLY A 3 -7.12 8.51 4.62
C GLY A 3 -6.85 7.63 5.83
N LEU A 4 -7.30 8.10 6.99
CA LEU A 4 -7.09 7.47 8.29
C LEU A 4 -8.15 6.42 8.67
N GLU A 5 -9.10 6.12 7.77
CA GLU A 5 -10.10 5.06 8.01
C GLU A 5 -9.43 3.69 8.12
N GLY A 6 -9.90 2.88 9.06
CA GLY A 6 -9.27 1.60 9.39
C GLY A 6 -9.36 0.56 8.26
N ILE A 7 -10.49 0.46 7.56
CA ILE A 7 -10.71 -0.45 6.43
C ILE A 7 -11.30 0.35 5.28
N LYS A 8 -10.75 0.14 4.08
CA LYS A 8 -11.25 0.72 2.83
C LYS A 8 -11.38 -0.36 1.78
N ALA A 9 -12.50 -0.35 1.07
CA ALA A 9 -12.71 -1.21 -0.08
C ALA A 9 -13.05 -0.35 -1.30
N PHE A 10 -12.53 -0.72 -2.46
CA PHE A 10 -12.75 -0.03 -3.72
C PHE A 10 -12.52 -0.96 -4.91
N GLU A 11 -12.97 -0.55 -6.06
CA GLU A 11 -12.76 -1.28 -7.31
C GLU A 11 -11.82 -0.51 -8.24
N VAL A 12 -10.97 -1.27 -8.93
CA VAL A 12 -10.05 -0.76 -9.95
C VAL A 12 -10.28 -1.51 -11.25
N LYS A 13 -10.39 -0.79 -12.34
CA LYS A 13 -10.44 -1.39 -13.67
C LYS A 13 -9.02 -1.56 -14.21
N ALA A 14 -8.70 -2.79 -14.62
CA ALA A 14 -7.46 -3.16 -15.28
C ALA A 14 -7.80 -3.83 -16.62
N GLY A 15 -7.87 -3.05 -17.69
CA GLY A 15 -8.42 -3.50 -18.96
C GLY A 15 -9.89 -3.90 -18.81
N ASP A 16 -10.22 -5.13 -19.20
CA ASP A 16 -11.58 -5.69 -19.09
C ASP A 16 -11.88 -6.28 -17.69
N LEU A 17 -10.90 -6.32 -16.80
CA LEU A 17 -11.06 -6.84 -15.44
C LEU A 17 -11.45 -5.73 -14.47
N THR A 18 -12.38 -6.03 -13.58
CA THR A 18 -12.68 -5.20 -12.40
C THR A 18 -12.16 -5.92 -11.16
N LEU A 19 -11.16 -5.32 -10.53
CA LEU A 19 -10.53 -5.85 -9.33
C LEU A 19 -11.13 -5.18 -8.09
N LYS A 20 -11.66 -5.98 -7.17
CA LYS A 20 -12.10 -5.52 -5.85
C LYS A 20 -10.92 -5.60 -4.89
N ILE A 21 -10.55 -4.48 -4.30
CA ILE A 21 -9.35 -4.31 -3.48
C ILE A 21 -9.78 -3.82 -2.10
N ALA A 22 -9.14 -4.34 -1.05
CA ALA A 22 -9.28 -3.82 0.31
C ALA A 22 -7.93 -3.41 0.87
N VAL A 23 -7.94 -2.37 1.70
CA VAL A 23 -6.79 -1.90 2.48
C VAL A 23 -7.20 -1.80 3.93
N ALA A 24 -6.49 -2.49 4.81
CA ALA A 24 -6.69 -2.42 6.25
C ALA A 24 -5.48 -1.77 6.93
N SER A 25 -5.74 -0.81 7.83
CA SER A 25 -4.73 -0.15 8.64
C SER A 25 -4.92 -0.51 10.11
N GLY A 26 -3.89 -1.10 10.71
CA GLY A 26 -3.91 -1.67 12.07
C GLY A 26 -4.36 -3.12 12.09
N LEU A 27 -3.69 -3.94 12.90
CA LEU A 27 -3.92 -5.38 12.95
C LEU A 27 -5.34 -5.76 13.40
N GLY A 28 -5.96 -4.99 14.30
CA GLY A 28 -7.36 -5.24 14.70
C GLY A 28 -8.38 -5.00 13.56
N ASN A 29 -8.04 -4.19 12.56
CA ASN A 29 -8.85 -4.04 11.35
C ASN A 29 -8.55 -5.13 10.32
N ALA A 30 -7.31 -5.60 10.28
CA ALA A 30 -6.93 -6.76 9.47
C ALA A 30 -7.72 -8.00 9.91
N ASP A 31 -7.80 -8.26 11.22
CA ASP A 31 -8.54 -9.36 11.81
C ASP A 31 -10.02 -9.36 11.38
N LYS A 32 -10.70 -8.22 11.54
CA LYS A 32 -12.08 -8.03 11.07
C LYS A 32 -12.26 -8.25 9.57
N LEU A 33 -11.28 -7.87 8.76
CA LEU A 33 -11.34 -8.08 7.32
C LEU A 33 -11.19 -9.55 6.96
N ILE A 34 -10.28 -10.25 7.65
CA ILE A 34 -10.07 -11.69 7.49
C ILE A 34 -11.34 -12.47 7.87
N GLU A 35 -11.95 -12.16 9.01
CA GLU A 35 -13.22 -12.78 9.43
C GLU A 35 -14.31 -12.67 8.36
N LYS A 36 -14.43 -11.50 7.71
CA LYS A 36 -15.41 -11.29 6.64
C LYS A 36 -15.10 -12.11 5.38
N ILE A 37 -13.82 -12.28 5.06
CA ILE A 37 -13.40 -13.09 3.92
C ILE A 37 -13.66 -14.58 4.22
N GLU A 38 -13.28 -15.06 5.41
CA GLU A 38 -13.42 -16.46 5.81
C GLU A 38 -14.90 -16.88 5.97
N SER A 39 -15.74 -15.95 6.46
CA SER A 39 -17.19 -16.19 6.52
C SER A 39 -17.88 -16.17 5.16
N GLY A 40 -17.21 -15.73 4.11
CA GLY A 40 -17.78 -15.56 2.76
C GLY A 40 -18.68 -14.31 2.62
N GLU A 41 -18.71 -13.43 3.63
CA GLU A 41 -19.45 -12.16 3.56
C GLU A 41 -18.85 -11.23 2.50
N GLU A 42 -17.51 -11.22 2.37
CA GLU A 42 -16.78 -10.38 1.43
C GLU A 42 -15.76 -11.18 0.62
N PHE A 43 -15.56 -10.75 -0.61
CA PHE A 43 -14.51 -11.25 -1.49
C PHE A 43 -13.66 -10.12 -2.03
N PHE A 44 -12.34 -10.30 -2.02
CA PHE A 44 -11.38 -9.36 -2.60
C PHE A 44 -10.37 -10.10 -3.48
N HIS A 45 -9.99 -9.48 -4.58
CA HIS A 45 -8.92 -9.97 -5.45
C HIS A 45 -7.54 -9.65 -4.87
N PHE A 46 -7.45 -8.55 -4.12
CA PHE A 46 -6.23 -8.09 -3.49
C PHE A 46 -6.54 -7.44 -2.15
N VAL A 47 -5.73 -7.74 -1.14
CA VAL A 47 -5.82 -7.16 0.19
C VAL A 47 -4.45 -6.63 0.60
N GLU A 48 -4.39 -5.35 1.00
CA GLU A 48 -3.22 -4.75 1.61
C GLU A 48 -3.45 -4.57 3.11
N ILE A 49 -2.51 -5.06 3.91
CA ILE A 49 -2.56 -4.91 5.37
C ILE A 49 -1.36 -4.07 5.83
N MET A 50 -1.65 -2.92 6.42
CA MET A 50 -0.67 -2.07 7.09
C MET A 50 -0.77 -2.29 8.59
N ALA A 51 0.32 -2.70 9.25
CA ALA A 51 0.33 -3.01 10.67
C ALA A 51 0.01 -1.78 11.55
N CYS A 52 0.44 -0.59 11.12
CA CYS A 52 0.27 0.63 11.88
C CYS A 52 -1.12 1.26 11.66
N PRO A 53 -1.84 1.66 12.73
CA PRO A 53 -3.06 2.44 12.60
C PRO A 53 -2.80 3.79 11.89
N GLY A 54 -3.53 4.02 10.78
CA GLY A 54 -3.33 5.20 9.95
C GLY A 54 -2.19 5.08 8.92
N GLY A 55 -1.60 3.89 8.80
CA GLY A 55 -0.48 3.65 7.89
C GLY A 55 0.80 4.36 8.32
N CYS A 56 1.66 4.72 7.35
CA CYS A 56 3.00 5.27 7.62
C CYS A 56 3.01 6.61 8.38
N ILE A 57 1.96 7.41 8.29
CA ILE A 57 1.83 8.68 9.04
C ILE A 57 1.69 8.49 10.55
N GLY A 58 1.31 7.30 11.01
CA GLY A 58 1.20 6.94 12.42
C GLY A 58 2.18 5.85 12.85
N GLY A 59 3.10 5.44 11.96
CA GLY A 59 4.02 4.34 12.18
C GLY A 59 5.29 4.70 12.93
N GLY A 60 6.14 3.69 13.14
CA GLY A 60 7.45 3.85 13.78
C GLY A 60 8.34 4.83 13.03
N GLY A 61 9.14 5.60 13.77
CA GLY A 61 9.97 6.67 13.21
C GLY A 61 9.25 8.01 13.02
N GLN A 62 7.92 8.05 13.12
CA GLN A 62 7.17 9.30 13.17
C GLN A 62 7.12 9.83 14.61
N PRO A 63 7.19 11.16 14.82
CA PRO A 63 6.93 11.73 16.12
C PRO A 63 5.55 11.34 16.64
N GLU A 64 5.43 11.08 17.94
CA GLU A 64 4.14 10.82 18.56
C GLU A 64 3.15 11.94 18.24
N ALA A 65 1.91 11.59 17.94
CA ALA A 65 0.92 12.55 17.49
C ALA A 65 -0.50 12.12 17.86
N CYS A 66 -1.31 13.10 18.24
CA CYS A 66 -2.76 12.91 18.36
C CYS A 66 -3.40 12.75 16.97
N PHE A 67 -4.69 12.43 16.96
CA PHE A 67 -5.42 12.18 15.72
C PHE A 67 -5.40 13.39 14.77
N GLU A 68 -5.60 14.59 15.30
CA GLU A 68 -5.61 15.85 14.55
C GLU A 68 -4.27 16.12 13.87
N GLN A 69 -3.16 15.86 14.57
CA GLN A 69 -1.82 15.99 14.01
C GLN A 69 -1.55 14.99 12.90
N LYS A 70 -2.07 13.75 13.04
CA LYS A 70 -2.00 12.74 11.97
C LYS A 70 -2.81 13.17 10.75
N GLN A 71 -3.98 13.79 10.95
CA GLN A 71 -4.76 14.35 9.85
C GLN A 71 -4.01 15.46 9.11
N LEU A 72 -3.35 16.38 9.83
CA LEU A 72 -2.54 17.43 9.22
C LEU A 72 -1.36 16.87 8.42
N ARG A 73 -0.67 15.85 8.94
CA ARG A 73 0.39 15.16 8.19
C ARG A 73 -0.16 14.52 6.90
N ASN A 74 -1.32 13.89 6.99
CA ASN A 74 -1.98 13.29 5.84
C ASN A 74 -2.32 14.33 4.77
N GLN A 75 -2.86 15.48 5.16
CA GLN A 75 -3.14 16.61 4.27
C GLN A 75 -1.86 17.13 3.60
N GLY A 76 -0.78 17.30 4.38
CA GLY A 76 0.51 17.72 3.84
C GLY A 76 1.05 16.77 2.78
N MET A 77 0.90 15.45 2.99
CA MET A 77 1.28 14.46 1.98
C MET A 77 0.43 14.54 0.71
N PHE A 78 -0.87 14.81 0.83
CA PHE A 78 -1.72 14.99 -0.34
C PHE A 78 -1.36 16.24 -1.14
N ILE A 79 -1.08 17.35 -0.46
CA ILE A 79 -0.64 18.58 -1.09
C ILE A 79 0.69 18.33 -1.83
N ALA A 80 1.66 17.70 -1.18
CA ALA A 80 2.94 17.36 -1.81
C ALA A 80 2.77 16.42 -3.03
N ASP A 81 1.85 15.46 -2.97
CA ASP A 81 1.54 14.58 -4.10
C ASP A 81 0.84 15.35 -5.24
N GLU A 82 -0.05 16.28 -4.91
CA GLU A 82 -0.75 17.12 -5.89
C GLU A 82 0.20 18.07 -6.62
N ASP A 83 1.17 18.61 -5.91
CA ASP A 83 2.20 19.51 -6.45
C ASP A 83 3.28 18.75 -7.25
N CYS A 84 3.34 17.42 -7.17
CA CYS A 84 4.29 16.62 -7.93
C CYS A 84 4.02 16.70 -9.44
N THR A 85 5.07 17.04 -10.20
CA THR A 85 5.03 17.05 -11.67
C THR A 85 5.15 15.64 -12.26
N LEU A 86 5.85 14.74 -11.57
CA LEU A 86 5.98 13.34 -11.96
C LEU A 86 4.90 12.50 -11.26
N ARG A 87 3.98 11.94 -12.06
CA ARG A 87 2.83 11.15 -11.56
C ARG A 87 3.03 9.65 -11.66
N SER A 88 3.96 9.21 -12.48
CA SER A 88 4.29 7.81 -12.70
C SER A 88 5.79 7.63 -12.57
N SER A 89 6.22 6.53 -11.95
CA SER A 89 7.64 6.17 -11.85
C SER A 89 8.31 6.00 -13.20
N GLU A 90 7.56 5.55 -14.21
CA GLU A 90 8.04 5.39 -15.59
C GLU A 90 8.43 6.71 -16.25
N GLN A 91 7.89 7.82 -15.77
CA GLN A 91 8.24 9.17 -16.27
C GLN A 91 9.50 9.73 -15.60
N ASN A 92 10.02 9.05 -14.59
CA ASN A 92 11.20 9.49 -13.87
C ASN A 92 12.48 9.03 -14.56
N THR A 93 13.07 9.89 -15.35
CA THR A 93 14.32 9.60 -16.09
C THR A 93 15.52 9.26 -15.22
N ALA A 94 15.49 9.59 -13.91
CA ALA A 94 16.53 9.16 -12.97
C ALA A 94 16.55 7.64 -12.79
N LEU A 95 15.43 6.95 -13.02
CA LEU A 95 15.35 5.49 -12.96
C LEU A 95 16.16 4.81 -14.05
N ASP A 96 16.31 5.43 -15.21
CA ASP A 96 17.11 4.89 -16.31
C ASP A 96 18.57 4.70 -15.87
N GLY A 97 19.10 5.66 -15.12
CA GLY A 97 20.45 5.57 -14.54
C GLY A 97 20.58 4.42 -13.54
N VAL A 98 19.58 4.22 -12.70
CA VAL A 98 19.54 3.11 -11.71
C VAL A 98 19.47 1.76 -12.42
N TYR A 99 18.55 1.59 -13.38
CA TYR A 99 18.43 0.34 -14.13
C TYR A 99 19.68 0.00 -14.93
N ASN A 100 20.36 1.00 -15.50
CA ASN A 100 21.65 0.82 -16.17
C ASN A 100 22.75 0.33 -15.21
N LEU A 101 22.78 0.84 -13.96
CA LEU A 101 23.71 0.36 -12.93
C LEU A 101 23.41 -1.10 -12.52
N LEU A 102 22.17 -1.50 -12.53
CA LEU A 102 21.74 -2.86 -12.19
C LEU A 102 22.07 -3.89 -13.28
N ARG A 103 22.46 -3.44 -14.50
CA ARG A 103 22.92 -4.28 -15.62
C ARG A 103 22.01 -5.47 -15.92
N GLY A 104 20.70 -5.25 -15.93
CA GLY A 104 19.70 -6.29 -16.16
C GLY A 104 19.40 -7.20 -14.96
N ARG A 105 20.05 -7.00 -13.82
CA ARG A 105 19.88 -7.81 -12.59
C ARG A 105 18.83 -7.23 -11.64
N ALA A 106 17.93 -6.34 -12.12
CA ALA A 106 16.94 -5.66 -11.29
C ALA A 106 16.07 -6.66 -10.51
N HIS A 107 15.58 -7.70 -11.18
CA HIS A 107 14.74 -8.71 -10.53
C HIS A 107 15.50 -9.49 -9.45
N GLU A 108 16.74 -9.88 -9.72
CA GLU A 108 17.58 -10.61 -8.76
C GLU A 108 17.92 -9.77 -7.52
N LEU A 109 18.22 -8.47 -7.72
CA LEU A 109 18.73 -7.61 -6.65
C LEU A 109 17.63 -6.89 -5.85
N LEU A 110 16.45 -6.66 -6.46
CA LEU A 110 15.38 -5.87 -5.87
C LEU A 110 14.18 -6.70 -5.40
N HIS A 111 14.12 -7.99 -5.76
CA HIS A 111 13.04 -8.87 -5.35
C HIS A 111 13.53 -9.94 -4.37
N VAL A 112 12.70 -10.24 -3.38
CA VAL A 112 12.93 -11.32 -2.44
C VAL A 112 12.27 -12.59 -2.97
N HIS A 113 13.01 -13.69 -2.97
CA HIS A 113 12.48 -15.02 -3.29
C HIS A 113 12.21 -15.76 -1.98
N TYR A 114 10.97 -16.18 -1.78
CA TYR A 114 10.60 -17.02 -0.65
C TYR A 114 10.73 -18.48 -1.06
N PRO A 115 11.35 -19.34 -0.21
CA PRO A 115 11.33 -20.78 -0.46
C PRO A 115 9.88 -21.26 -0.45
N ASP A 116 9.57 -22.16 -1.37
CA ASP A 116 8.26 -22.82 -1.41
C ASP A 116 8.17 -23.73 -0.16
N HIS A 117 7.47 -23.27 0.85
CA HIS A 117 7.08 -24.09 1.99
C HIS A 117 5.86 -24.88 1.55
N GLY A 118 6.10 -26.02 0.84
CA GLY A 118 5.02 -26.89 0.38
C GLY A 118 3.99 -27.07 1.50
N HIS A 119 2.75 -26.84 1.17
CA HIS A 119 1.63 -27.08 2.07
C HIS A 119 1.59 -28.58 2.36
N GLU A 120 2.05 -28.99 3.56
CA GLU A 120 1.75 -30.31 4.14
C GLU A 120 0.32 -30.32 4.65
#